data_4c57a8b2fe17876c419f3e16a1d8c52b
#
_entry.id   4c57a8b2fe17876c419f3e16a1d8c52b
#
_cell.length_a   1.000
_cell.length_b   1.000
_cell.length_c   1.000
_cell.angle_alpha   90.00
_cell.angle_beta   90.00
_cell.angle_gamma   90.00
#
_symmetry.space_group_name_H-M   'P 1'
#
loop_
_entity.id
_entity.type
_entity.pdbx_description
1 polymer ?
#
loop_
_entity_poly.entity_id
_entity_poly.type
_entity_poly.pdbx_seq_one_letter_code
_entity_poly.pdbx_strand_id
1 'polypeptide(L)'
;LGTGKTVFSQGFAAGLGIKEAVNSPTFTIVCEYEEGRLPLYHFDVYRIEEPEEMEEIGYEEYFYGQGVCLVEWASLVEEIIPPEAVWITIEKDLDKGFDYRKITVRGK
;
A
#
# COMPACT_ATOMS: atom_id res chain seq x y z
N LEU A 1 11.99 -1.83 2.36
CA LEU A 1 12.73 -1.61 1.11
C LEU A 1 13.45 -2.89 0.71
N GLY A 2 13.47 -3.18 -0.59
CA GLY A 2 14.15 -4.35 -1.10
C GLY A 2 13.47 -5.68 -0.81
N THR A 3 12.23 -5.67 -0.33
CA THR A 3 11.49 -6.90 -0.04
C THR A 3 10.55 -7.30 -1.17
N GLY A 4 10.41 -6.47 -2.20
CA GLY A 4 9.51 -6.74 -3.31
C GLY A 4 8.17 -6.02 -3.24
N LYS A 5 8.06 -5.01 -2.39
CA LYS A 5 6.81 -4.24 -2.26
C LYS A 5 6.39 -3.57 -3.56
N THR A 6 7.35 -3.02 -4.29
CA THR A 6 7.05 -2.36 -5.57
C THR A 6 6.52 -3.36 -6.59
N VAL A 7 7.13 -4.53 -6.68
CA VAL A 7 6.67 -5.59 -7.58
C VAL A 7 5.27 -6.05 -7.19
N PHE A 8 5.02 -6.19 -5.90
CA PHE A 8 3.68 -6.54 -5.40
C PHE A 8 2.66 -5.48 -5.80
N SER A 9 2.99 -4.21 -5.59
CA SER A 9 2.08 -3.11 -5.92
C SER A 9 1.76 -3.06 -7.40
N GLN A 10 2.76 -3.30 -8.25
CA GLN A 10 2.58 -3.33 -9.69
C GLN A 10 1.66 -4.48 -10.11
N GLY A 11 1.85 -5.66 -9.51
CA GLY A 11 0.98 -6.81 -9.79
C GLY A 11 -0.44 -6.58 -9.32
N PHE A 12 -0.59 -5.97 -8.15
CA PHE A 12 -1.91 -5.63 -7.62
C PHE A 12 -2.65 -4.68 -8.57
N ALA A 13 -1.97 -3.64 -9.03
CA ALA A 13 -2.54 -2.67 -9.95
C ALA A 13 -2.90 -3.32 -11.29
N ALA A 14 -2.05 -4.19 -11.81
CA ALA A 14 -2.32 -4.91 -13.05
C ALA A 14 -3.60 -5.74 -12.92
N GLY A 15 -3.83 -6.33 -11.74
CA GLY A 15 -5.06 -7.08 -11.47
C GLY A 15 -6.31 -6.22 -11.52
N LEU A 16 -6.19 -4.93 -11.28
CA LEU A 16 -7.29 -3.97 -11.41
C LEU A 16 -7.42 -3.42 -12.83
N GLY A 17 -6.54 -3.78 -13.74
CA GLY A 17 -6.57 -3.30 -15.11
C GLY A 17 -5.82 -1.99 -15.32
N ILE A 18 -4.95 -1.61 -14.39
CA ILE A 18 -4.14 -0.41 -14.52
C ILE A 18 -2.89 -0.74 -15.31
N LYS A 19 -2.70 -0.07 -16.42
CA LYS A 19 -1.60 -0.34 -17.34
C LYS A 19 -0.41 0.60 -17.16
N GLU A 20 -0.64 1.76 -16.56
CA GLU A 20 0.45 2.69 -16.34
C GLU A 20 1.36 2.20 -15.21
N ALA A 21 2.59 2.70 -15.20
CA ALA A 21 3.57 2.29 -14.19
C ALA A 21 3.13 2.80 -12.82
N VAL A 22 3.06 1.88 -11.85
CA VAL A 22 2.73 2.21 -10.48
C VAL A 22 4.01 2.25 -9.68
N ASN A 23 4.36 3.42 -9.17
CA ASN A 23 5.54 3.64 -8.36
C ASN A 23 5.14 4.20 -7.01
N SER A 24 6.02 4.06 -6.04
CA SER A 24 5.79 4.69 -4.74
C SER A 24 5.78 6.20 -4.90
N PRO A 25 4.86 6.91 -4.22
CA PRO A 25 4.85 8.37 -4.25
C PRO A 25 6.18 8.92 -3.73
N THR A 26 6.74 9.90 -4.44
CA THR A 26 8.04 10.47 -4.08
C THR A 26 7.90 11.73 -3.24
N PHE A 27 6.99 12.61 -3.64
CA PHE A 27 6.81 13.90 -2.97
C PHE A 27 5.44 14.03 -2.31
N THR A 28 4.52 13.16 -2.68
CA THR A 28 3.19 13.14 -2.09
C THR A 28 3.01 11.81 -1.36
N ILE A 29 2.07 11.75 -0.44
CA ILE A 29 1.81 10.52 0.32
C ILE A 29 0.91 9.58 -0.47
N VAL A 30 0.07 10.12 -1.35
CA VAL A 30 -0.88 9.31 -2.11
C VAL A 30 -0.80 9.63 -3.60
N CYS A 31 -0.88 8.58 -4.43
CA CYS A 31 -1.05 8.68 -5.87
C CYS A 31 -2.35 8.01 -6.28
N GLU A 32 -3.07 8.61 -7.21
CA GLU A 32 -4.35 8.10 -7.69
C GLU A 32 -4.22 7.58 -9.11
N TYR A 33 -4.75 6.38 -9.34
CA TYR A 33 -4.77 5.73 -10.65
C TYR A 33 -6.20 5.36 -10.97
N GLU A 34 -6.78 5.95 -11.98
CA GLU A 34 -8.20 5.79 -12.27
C GLU A 34 -8.52 5.01 -13.55
N GLU A 35 -7.53 4.54 -14.29
CA GLU A 35 -7.77 3.86 -15.56
C GLU A 35 -8.32 2.43 -15.44
N GLY A 36 -8.16 1.80 -14.28
CA GLY A 36 -8.55 0.41 -14.08
C GLY A 36 -10.03 0.22 -13.79
N ARG A 37 -10.37 -1.01 -13.46
CA ARG A 37 -11.73 -1.41 -13.12
C ARG A 37 -12.29 -0.63 -11.91
N LEU A 38 -11.42 -0.32 -10.98
CA LEU A 38 -11.72 0.53 -9.83
C LEU A 38 -10.57 1.52 -9.66
N PRO A 39 -10.83 2.71 -9.12
CA PRO A 39 -9.73 3.61 -8.77
C PRO A 39 -8.80 2.94 -7.76
N LEU A 40 -7.50 3.13 -7.93
CA LEU A 40 -6.50 2.67 -6.98
C LEU A 40 -5.86 3.91 -6.34
N TYR A 41 -5.86 3.94 -5.03
CA TYR A 41 -5.20 5.00 -4.26
C TYR A 41 -4.01 4.38 -3.55
N HIS A 42 -2.82 4.66 -4.07
CA HIS A 42 -1.57 4.09 -3.57
C HIS A 42 -0.93 5.05 -2.58
N PHE A 43 -0.89 4.65 -1.32
CA PHE A 43 -0.31 5.42 -0.24
C PHE A 43 1.06 4.88 0.13
N ASP A 44 1.99 5.77 0.40
CA ASP A 44 3.26 5.41 1.02
C ASP A 44 3.43 6.35 2.22
N VAL A 45 3.28 5.81 3.41
CA VAL A 45 3.29 6.60 4.64
C VAL A 45 4.61 6.53 5.38
N TYR A 46 5.67 6.09 4.72
CA TYR A 46 6.98 5.95 5.34
C TYR A 46 7.49 7.24 5.99
N ARG A 47 7.18 8.39 5.39
CA ARG A 47 7.65 9.69 5.86
C ARG A 47 6.72 10.38 6.85
N ILE A 48 5.61 9.75 7.19
CA ILE A 48 4.70 10.30 8.18
C ILE A 48 5.32 10.16 9.56
N GLU A 49 5.38 11.27 10.29
CA GLU A 49 5.89 11.28 11.66
C GLU A 49 4.79 11.03 12.68
N GLU A 50 3.59 11.53 12.40
CA GLU A 50 2.44 11.38 13.27
C GLU A 50 1.19 11.02 12.47
N PRO A 51 0.33 10.11 12.98
CA PRO A 51 -0.89 9.75 12.26
C PRO A 51 -1.81 10.91 11.92
N GLU A 52 -1.74 12.01 12.68
CA GLU A 52 -2.55 13.20 12.42
C GLU A 52 -2.27 13.80 11.05
N GLU A 53 -1.08 13.57 10.50
CA GLU A 53 -0.74 14.06 9.16
C GLU A 53 -1.61 13.42 8.09
N MET A 54 -2.15 12.23 8.34
CA MET A 54 -3.07 11.57 7.41
C MET A 54 -4.38 12.35 7.31
N GLU A 55 -4.81 12.99 8.38
CA GLU A 55 -6.03 13.80 8.36
C GLU A 55 -5.90 15.00 7.45
N GLU A 56 -4.69 15.55 7.35
CA GLU A 56 -4.42 16.70 6.49
C GLU A 56 -4.58 16.36 5.01
N ILE A 57 -4.35 15.12 4.64
CA ILE A 57 -4.52 14.69 3.25
C ILE A 57 -5.92 14.11 2.99
N GLY A 58 -6.79 14.06 4.00
CA GLY A 58 -8.15 13.58 3.84
C GLY A 58 -8.26 12.09 3.62
N TYR A 59 -7.50 11.30 4.37
CA TYR A 59 -7.42 9.85 4.16
C TYR A 59 -8.79 9.16 4.21
N GLU A 60 -9.72 9.69 5.01
CA GLU A 60 -11.02 9.06 5.17
C GLU A 60 -11.82 9.01 3.87
N GLU A 61 -11.68 10.03 3.02
CA GLU A 61 -12.36 10.04 1.74
C GLU A 61 -11.87 8.93 0.83
N TYR A 62 -10.57 8.59 0.95
CA TYR A 62 -10.00 7.49 0.16
C TYR A 62 -10.36 6.14 0.77
N PHE A 63 -10.17 5.99 2.08
CA PHE A 63 -10.36 4.70 2.76
C PHE A 63 -11.81 4.21 2.71
N TYR A 64 -12.75 5.12 2.76
CA TYR A 64 -14.18 4.79 2.79
C TYR A 64 -14.89 5.16 1.50
N GLY A 65 -14.14 5.45 0.44
CA GLY A 65 -14.69 5.79 -0.86
C GLY A 65 -14.93 4.57 -1.74
N GLN A 66 -15.04 4.82 -3.04
CA GLN A 66 -15.39 3.80 -4.02
C GLN A 66 -14.22 2.96 -4.53
N GLY A 67 -13.00 3.43 -4.30
CA GLY A 67 -11.82 2.79 -4.85
C GLY A 67 -11.16 1.81 -3.89
N VAL A 68 -10.01 1.32 -4.31
CA VAL A 68 -9.18 0.41 -3.52
C VAL A 68 -7.97 1.17 -3.02
N CYS A 69 -7.67 1.05 -1.73
CA CYS A 69 -6.50 1.68 -1.13
C CYS A 69 -5.42 0.62 -0.89
N LEU A 70 -4.21 0.91 -1.35
CA LEU A 70 -3.03 0.09 -1.10
C LEU A 70 -2.07 0.96 -0.30
N VAL A 71 -1.81 0.57 0.94
CA VAL A 71 -1.01 1.38 1.86
C VAL A 71 0.29 0.65 2.19
N GLU A 72 1.42 1.24 1.81
CA GLU A 72 2.74 0.73 2.18
C GLU A 72 3.18 1.37 3.49
N TRP A 73 3.87 0.59 4.30
CA TRP A 73 4.31 0.99 5.64
C TRP A 73 3.13 1.26 6.59
N ALA A 74 2.04 0.53 6.37
CA ALA A 74 0.79 0.75 7.10
C ALA A 74 0.93 0.61 8.62
N SER A 75 1.90 -0.16 9.10
CA SER A 75 2.12 -0.31 10.54
C SER A 75 2.42 1.00 11.25
N LEU A 76 2.93 2.00 10.51
CA LEU A 76 3.20 3.32 11.08
C LEU A 76 1.93 4.10 11.39
N VAL A 77 0.81 3.72 10.78
CA VAL A 77 -0.48 4.38 10.96
C VAL A 77 -1.55 3.35 11.32
N GLU A 78 -1.17 2.30 12.02
CA GLU A 78 -2.05 1.18 12.33
C GLU A 78 -3.37 1.61 12.96
N GLU A 79 -3.34 2.63 13.80
CA GLU A 79 -4.52 3.09 14.53
C GLU A 79 -5.63 3.63 13.64
N ILE A 80 -5.30 4.10 12.43
CA ILE A 80 -6.31 4.60 11.50
C ILE A 80 -6.74 3.58 10.45
N ILE A 81 -6.09 2.43 10.40
CA ILE A 81 -6.43 1.41 9.42
C ILE A 81 -7.73 0.72 9.82
N PRO A 82 -8.71 0.62 8.90
CA PRO A 82 -9.98 -0.03 9.23
C PRO A 82 -9.80 -1.48 9.65
N PRO A 83 -10.64 -1.97 10.58
CA PRO A 83 -10.50 -3.36 11.05
C PRO A 83 -10.76 -4.42 9.99
N GLU A 84 -11.45 -4.08 8.91
CA GLU A 84 -11.70 -5.02 7.81
C GLU A 84 -10.55 -5.08 6.80
N ALA A 85 -9.50 -4.30 7.00
CA ALA A 85 -8.37 -4.28 6.08
C ALA A 85 -7.64 -5.61 6.05
N VAL A 86 -7.09 -5.93 4.87
CA VAL A 86 -6.22 -7.10 4.71
C VAL A 86 -4.78 -6.64 4.88
N TRP A 87 -4.06 -7.30 5.77
CA TRP A 87 -2.66 -7.01 6.03
C TRP A 87 -1.77 -8.00 5.29
N ILE A 88 -0.79 -7.48 4.57
CA ILE A 88 0.17 -8.31 3.85
C ILE A 88 1.57 -7.90 4.32
N THR A 89 2.30 -8.88 4.83
CA THR A 89 3.67 -8.66 5.30
C THR A 89 4.62 -9.43 4.41
N ILE A 90 5.65 -8.74 3.89
CA ILE A 90 6.67 -9.35 3.06
C ILE A 90 8.00 -9.23 3.79
N GLU A 91 8.62 -10.37 4.09
CA GLU A 91 9.84 -10.43 4.87
C GLU A 91 10.94 -11.15 4.13
N LYS A 92 12.18 -10.75 4.41
CA LYS A 92 13.37 -11.47 3.94
C LYS A 92 13.83 -12.42 5.03
N ASP A 93 14.45 -13.52 4.62
CA ASP A 93 15.14 -14.39 5.54
C ASP A 93 16.45 -14.82 4.85
N LEU A 94 17.53 -14.12 5.19
CA LEU A 94 18.82 -14.33 4.54
C LEU A 94 19.42 -15.71 4.82
N ASP A 95 18.98 -16.36 5.89
CA ASP A 95 19.40 -17.72 6.18
C ASP A 95 18.87 -18.72 5.15
N LYS A 96 17.81 -18.36 4.43
CA LYS A 96 17.20 -19.18 3.41
C LYS A 96 17.55 -18.74 1.98
N GLY A 97 18.38 -17.72 1.84
CA GLY A 97 18.86 -17.22 0.55
C GLY A 97 18.34 -15.85 0.20
N PHE A 98 19.02 -15.19 -0.76
CA PHE A 98 18.68 -13.83 -1.17
C PHE A 98 17.32 -13.75 -1.86
N ASP A 99 16.92 -14.83 -2.53
CA ASP A 99 15.66 -14.83 -3.28
C ASP A 99 14.46 -15.27 -2.43
N TYR A 100 14.72 -15.68 -1.21
CA TYR A 100 13.65 -16.11 -0.33
C TYR A 100 12.84 -14.91 0.17
N ARG A 101 11.52 -15.05 0.14
CA ARG A 101 10.60 -14.06 0.73
C ARG A 101 9.50 -14.81 1.46
N LYS A 102 9.15 -14.32 2.62
CA LYS A 102 8.00 -14.83 3.36
C LYS A 102 6.87 -13.82 3.23
N ILE A 103 5.74 -14.28 2.72
CA ILE A 103 4.57 -13.43 2.58
C ILE A 103 3.50 -13.95 3.53
N THR A 104 3.05 -13.08 4.42
CA THR A 104 2.00 -13.42 5.37
C THR A 104 0.79 -12.56 5.06
N VAL A 105 -0.37 -13.19 4.89
CA VAL A 105 -1.63 -12.50 4.63
C VAL A 105 -2.53 -12.71 5.83
N ARG A 106 -2.99 -11.61 6.40
CA ARG A 106 -3.86 -11.61 7.57
C ARG A 106 -5.03 -10.66 7.31
N GLY A 107 -6.21 -11.08 7.63
CA GLY A 107 -7.38 -10.23 7.47
C GLY A 107 -8.64 -11.01 7.72
N LYS A 108 -9.73 -10.41 7.34
CA LYS A 108 -11.01 -11.08 7.47
C LYS A 108 -11.24 -12.05 6.36
#